data_fdd99ab7078d9971f0ab781804f3fb7e
#
_entry.id   fdd99ab7078d9971f0ab781804f3fb7e
#
_cell.length_a   1.000
_cell.length_b   1.000
_cell.length_c   1.000
_cell.angle_alpha   90.00
_cell.angle_beta   90.00
_cell.angle_gamma   90.00
#
_symmetry.space_group_name_H-M   'P 1'
#
loop_
_entity.id
_entity.type
_entity.pdbx_description
1 polymer ?
#
loop_
_entity_poly.entity_id
_entity_poly.type
_entity_poly.pdbx_seq_one_letter_code
_entity_poly.pdbx_strand_id
1 'polypeptide(L)'
;MDKPKVIETKKYEDFRGWLSVSGEDFHVIQINQGYSRKKFTLRGLHYQEGEHCQAKLVSCLHGSIFNVAVDLRPGETYGHAYGEVLSFENQRQMYIPRSFAHGYLTLEDDTLMQFPHNLISVIRKGAAGFHL
;
A
#
# COMPACT_ATOMS: atom_id res chain seq x y z
N MET A 1 -4.64 -16.64 -10.08
CA MET A 1 -5.36 -15.65 -9.29
C MET A 1 -4.41 -14.60 -8.78
N ASP A 2 -4.85 -13.35 -8.82
CA ASP A 2 -4.02 -12.25 -8.32
C ASP A 2 -3.76 -12.38 -6.84
N LYS A 3 -2.53 -12.09 -6.46
CA LYS A 3 -2.12 -12.02 -5.07
C LYS A 3 -1.18 -10.83 -4.89
N PRO A 4 -0.96 -10.39 -3.65
CA PRO A 4 -0.03 -9.29 -3.41
C PRO A 4 1.35 -9.61 -3.98
N LYS A 5 1.99 -8.59 -4.49
CA LYS A 5 3.33 -8.72 -5.10
C LYS A 5 4.23 -7.65 -4.55
N VAL A 6 5.43 -8.05 -4.18
CA VAL A 6 6.48 -7.10 -3.82
C VAL A 6 7.21 -6.72 -5.12
N ILE A 7 7.32 -5.43 -5.35
CA ILE A 7 7.96 -4.90 -6.55
C ILE A 7 9.28 -4.26 -6.13
N GLU A 8 10.35 -4.73 -6.75
CA GLU A 8 11.68 -4.15 -6.55
C GLU A 8 11.84 -3.04 -7.58
N THR A 9 12.00 -1.82 -7.14
CA THR A 9 12.25 -0.71 -8.06
C THR A 9 13.74 -0.51 -8.22
N LYS A 10 14.15 -0.24 -9.47
CA LYS A 10 15.55 0.01 -9.74
C LYS A 10 15.88 1.47 -9.47
N LYS A 11 17.02 1.70 -8.82
CA LYS A 11 17.55 3.04 -8.61
C LYS A 11 18.61 3.31 -9.66
N TYR A 12 18.49 4.44 -10.33
CA TYR A 12 19.48 4.91 -11.30
C TYR A 12 20.33 5.97 -10.59
N GLU A 13 21.50 5.58 -10.14
CA GLU A 13 22.33 6.40 -9.27
C GLU A 13 23.36 7.22 -10.05
N ASP A 14 23.61 8.42 -9.56
CA ASP A 14 24.73 9.26 -10.00
C ASP A 14 25.22 10.09 -8.80
N PHE A 15 26.10 11.07 -9.04
CA PHE A 15 26.67 11.84 -7.94
C PHE A 15 25.66 12.70 -7.19
N ARG A 16 24.47 12.92 -7.74
CA ARG A 16 23.41 13.70 -7.08
C ARG A 16 22.51 12.87 -6.18
N GLY A 17 22.51 11.56 -6.34
CA GLY A 17 21.60 10.66 -5.64
C GLY A 17 21.06 9.61 -6.60
N TRP A 18 19.75 9.40 -6.61
CA TRP A 18 19.15 8.37 -7.47
C TRP A 18 17.77 8.78 -7.94
N LEU A 19 17.37 8.14 -9.03
CA LEU A 19 16.02 8.24 -9.59
C LEU A 19 15.46 6.83 -9.68
N SER A 20 14.21 6.66 -9.29
CA SER A 20 13.52 5.39 -9.51
C SER A 20 12.23 5.62 -10.27
N VAL A 21 11.79 4.60 -10.99
CA VAL A 21 10.56 4.63 -11.78
C VAL A 21 9.67 3.53 -11.28
N SER A 22 8.40 3.83 -11.09
CA SER A 22 7.43 2.84 -10.61
C SER A 22 6.05 3.12 -11.16
N GLY A 23 5.18 2.10 -11.07
CA GLY A 23 3.78 2.26 -11.42
C GLY A 23 3.49 2.31 -12.90
N GLU A 24 4.42 1.88 -13.76
CA GLU A 24 4.27 2.00 -15.21
C GLU A 24 2.99 1.34 -15.74
N ASP A 25 2.63 0.21 -15.18
CA ASP A 25 1.46 -0.54 -15.63
C ASP A 25 0.25 -0.35 -14.73
N PHE A 26 0.31 0.62 -13.82
CA PHE A 26 -0.75 0.85 -12.86
C PHE A 26 -1.51 2.12 -13.20
N HIS A 27 -2.77 1.96 -13.60
CA HIS A 27 -3.60 3.10 -13.96
C HIS A 27 -4.11 3.79 -12.68
N VAL A 28 -3.57 4.97 -12.39
CA VAL A 28 -3.91 5.70 -11.17
C VAL A 28 -5.12 6.59 -11.41
N ILE A 29 -6.11 6.45 -10.54
CA ILE A 29 -7.27 7.33 -10.54
C ILE A 29 -7.23 8.25 -9.32
N GLN A 30 -6.72 7.76 -8.21
CA GLN A 30 -6.67 8.50 -6.95
C GLN A 30 -5.39 8.16 -6.22
N ILE A 31 -4.79 9.14 -5.58
CA ILE A 31 -3.59 8.95 -4.77
C ILE A 31 -3.89 9.35 -3.34
N ASN A 32 -3.62 8.46 -2.41
CA ASN A 32 -3.74 8.75 -0.99
C ASN A 32 -2.35 8.78 -0.35
N GLN A 33 -2.21 9.62 0.65
CA GLN A 33 -0.99 9.69 1.45
C GLN A 33 -1.36 9.59 2.92
N GLY A 34 -0.51 8.92 3.69
CA GLY A 34 -0.70 8.82 5.12
C GLY A 34 0.59 9.15 5.84
N TYR A 35 0.52 10.10 6.78
CA TYR A 35 1.67 10.47 7.58
C TYR A 35 1.45 10.02 9.02
N SER A 36 2.47 9.41 9.61
CA SER A 36 2.44 8.96 11.00
C SER A 36 3.65 9.54 11.74
N ARG A 37 3.37 10.31 12.79
CA ARG A 37 4.43 10.96 13.56
C ARG A 37 5.27 9.99 14.35
N LYS A 38 4.63 8.98 14.90
CA LYS A 38 5.25 8.11 15.88
C LYS A 38 5.52 6.73 15.35
N LYS A 39 6.70 6.25 15.64
CA LYS A 39 7.07 4.85 15.49
C LYS A 39 6.02 3.94 16.14
N PHE A 40 5.78 2.81 15.53
CA PHE A 40 4.82 1.80 15.98
C PHE A 40 3.36 2.25 15.96
N THR A 41 3.04 3.17 15.07
CA THR A 41 1.65 3.49 14.79
C THR A 41 1.08 2.40 13.89
N LEU A 42 -0.04 1.85 14.32
CA LEU A 42 -0.77 0.83 13.55
C LEU A 42 -1.94 1.49 12.85
N ARG A 43 -2.03 1.28 11.53
CA ARG A 43 -3.16 1.74 10.74
C ARG A 43 -3.79 0.55 10.04
N GLY A 44 -5.09 0.41 10.22
CA GLY A 44 -5.85 -0.69 9.63
C GLY A 44 -6.11 -1.79 10.64
N LEU A 45 -6.43 -2.96 10.19
CA LEU A 45 -6.69 -3.34 8.80
C LEU A 45 -7.98 -2.68 8.32
N HIS A 46 -8.00 -2.21 7.08
CA HIS A 46 -9.24 -1.71 6.49
C HIS A 46 -9.51 -2.35 5.14
N TYR A 47 -10.76 -2.28 4.73
CA TYR A 47 -11.27 -3.04 3.62
C TYR A 47 -12.50 -2.38 3.04
N GLN A 48 -12.61 -2.39 1.72
CA GLN A 48 -13.79 -1.92 1.01
C GLN A 48 -14.41 -3.07 0.24
N GLU A 49 -15.74 -3.17 0.29
CA GLU A 49 -16.47 -4.26 -0.33
C GLU A 49 -17.08 -3.88 -1.66
N GLY A 50 -17.38 -4.91 -2.46
CA GLY A 50 -18.16 -4.78 -3.66
C GLY A 50 -17.48 -3.99 -4.75
N GLU A 51 -18.26 -3.21 -5.45
CA GLU A 51 -17.75 -2.42 -6.58
C GLU A 51 -16.79 -1.32 -6.18
N HIS A 52 -16.70 -1.04 -4.88
CA HIS A 52 -15.78 -0.04 -4.36
C HIS A 52 -14.43 -0.63 -3.98
N CYS A 53 -14.25 -1.92 -4.16
CA CYS A 53 -12.95 -2.55 -3.96
C CYS A 53 -11.92 -1.95 -4.91
N GLN A 54 -10.72 -1.77 -4.41
CA GLN A 54 -9.64 -1.11 -5.16
C GLN A 54 -8.38 -1.94 -5.11
N ALA A 55 -7.64 -1.94 -6.20
CA ALA A 55 -6.26 -2.37 -6.16
C ALA A 55 -5.41 -1.18 -5.75
N LYS A 56 -4.34 -1.43 -5.03
CA LYS A 56 -3.45 -0.41 -4.50
C LYS A 56 -2.01 -0.72 -4.84
N LEU A 57 -1.24 0.34 -5.02
CA LEU A 57 0.21 0.23 -5.12
C LEU A 57 0.81 1.00 -3.95
N VAL A 58 1.32 0.28 -2.97
CA VAL A 58 1.75 0.87 -1.70
C VAL A 58 3.25 1.13 -1.71
N SER A 59 3.65 2.35 -1.38
CA SER A 59 5.06 2.72 -1.24
C SER A 59 5.29 3.53 0.01
N CYS A 60 6.51 3.42 0.55
CA CYS A 60 6.92 4.23 1.69
C CYS A 60 7.86 5.32 1.18
N LEU A 61 7.44 6.57 1.33
CA LEU A 61 8.20 7.72 0.82
C LEU A 61 9.18 8.27 1.83
N HIS A 62 8.98 7.98 3.10
CA HIS A 62 9.90 8.37 4.18
C HIS A 62 9.72 7.39 5.33
N GLY A 63 10.82 6.94 5.90
CA GLY A 63 10.78 5.98 6.99
C GLY A 63 10.61 4.55 6.51
N SER A 64 9.96 3.73 7.31
CA SER A 64 9.75 2.32 7.00
C SER A 64 8.48 1.80 7.67
N ILE A 65 7.91 0.77 7.04
CA ILE A 65 6.70 0.13 7.56
C ILE A 65 6.80 -1.38 7.40
N PHE A 66 6.03 -2.09 8.21
CA PHE A 66 5.67 -3.46 7.94
C PHE A 66 4.27 -3.45 7.34
N ASN A 67 4.17 -3.76 6.06
CA ASN A 67 2.94 -3.66 5.28
C ASN A 67 2.31 -5.03 5.14
N VAL A 68 0.99 -5.13 5.37
CA VAL A 68 0.29 -6.41 5.41
C VAL A 68 -0.96 -6.34 4.55
N ALA A 69 -1.17 -7.37 3.75
CA ALA A 69 -2.40 -7.58 3.00
C ALA A 69 -2.98 -8.94 3.36
N VAL A 70 -4.28 -9.00 3.63
CA VAL A 70 -4.95 -10.22 4.02
C VAL A 70 -6.03 -10.54 3.00
N ASP A 71 -6.00 -11.77 2.49
CA ASP A 71 -6.96 -12.22 1.48
C ASP A 71 -8.33 -12.41 2.11
N LEU A 72 -9.32 -11.66 1.62
CA LEU A 72 -10.71 -11.80 2.07
C LEU A 72 -11.60 -12.41 1.00
N ARG A 73 -11.03 -12.94 -0.07
CA ARG A 73 -11.82 -13.59 -1.12
C ARG A 73 -12.27 -14.97 -0.62
N PRO A 74 -13.53 -15.33 -0.84
CA PRO A 74 -14.00 -16.68 -0.48
C PRO A 74 -13.19 -17.75 -1.19
N GLY A 75 -12.86 -18.82 -0.49
CA GLY A 75 -12.14 -19.93 -1.08
C GLY A 75 -10.94 -20.36 -0.25
N GLU A 76 -10.05 -21.09 -0.89
CA GLU A 76 -8.92 -21.74 -0.22
C GLU A 76 -7.90 -20.76 0.34
N THR A 77 -7.78 -19.57 -0.26
CA THR A 77 -6.78 -18.61 0.18
C THR A 77 -7.32 -17.61 1.19
N TYR A 78 -8.60 -17.74 1.57
CA TYR A 78 -9.20 -16.82 2.54
C TYR A 78 -8.38 -16.78 3.82
N GLY A 79 -8.04 -15.57 4.25
CA GLY A 79 -7.29 -15.38 5.49
C GLY A 79 -5.77 -15.43 5.33
N HIS A 80 -5.28 -15.80 4.16
CA HIS A 80 -3.82 -15.78 3.95
C HIS A 80 -3.31 -14.35 4.04
N ALA A 81 -2.21 -14.16 4.76
CA ALA A 81 -1.60 -12.87 4.97
C ALA A 81 -0.27 -12.77 4.23
N TYR A 82 0.00 -11.60 3.69
CA TYR A 82 1.23 -11.30 2.98
C TYR A 82 1.84 -10.06 3.64
N GLY A 83 3.05 -10.19 4.12
CA GLY A 83 3.71 -9.09 4.81
C GLY A 83 5.10 -8.83 4.26
N GLU A 84 5.48 -7.57 4.25
CA GLU A 84 6.80 -7.16 3.76
C GLU A 84 7.19 -5.82 4.37
N VAL A 85 8.47 -5.63 4.60
CA VAL A 85 8.99 -4.33 5.01
C VAL A 85 9.17 -3.47 3.76
N LEU A 86 8.49 -2.33 3.74
CA LEU A 86 8.65 -1.32 2.70
C LEU A 86 9.30 -0.10 3.33
N SER A 87 10.29 0.46 2.70
CA SER A 87 10.98 1.61 3.24
C SER A 87 11.42 2.56 2.13
N PHE A 88 11.67 3.80 2.51
CA PHE A 88 12.28 4.74 1.58
C PHE A 88 13.62 4.21 1.08
N GLU A 89 14.38 3.57 1.97
CA GLU A 89 15.70 3.06 1.63
C GLU A 89 15.66 1.90 0.66
N ASN A 90 14.76 0.92 0.88
CA ASN A 90 14.73 -0.26 0.01
C ASN A 90 13.91 -0.04 -1.27
N GLN A 91 13.10 0.99 -1.32
CA GLN A 91 12.26 1.33 -2.48
C GLN A 91 11.37 0.19 -2.96
N ARG A 92 11.06 -0.74 -2.07
CA ARG A 92 10.11 -1.80 -2.39
C ARG A 92 8.70 -1.27 -2.32
N GLN A 93 7.85 -1.80 -3.16
CA GLN A 93 6.43 -1.48 -3.18
C GLN A 93 5.64 -2.77 -3.09
N MET A 94 4.39 -2.67 -2.68
CA MET A 94 3.50 -3.83 -2.68
C MET A 94 2.27 -3.51 -3.51
N TYR A 95 2.03 -4.33 -4.53
CA TYR A 95 0.78 -4.32 -5.26
C TYR A 95 -0.22 -5.18 -4.48
N ILE A 96 -1.36 -4.61 -4.16
CA ILE A 96 -2.42 -5.30 -3.42
C ILE A 96 -3.65 -5.35 -4.32
N PRO A 97 -4.07 -6.56 -4.73
CA PRO A 97 -5.27 -6.71 -5.55
C PRO A 97 -6.52 -6.28 -4.80
N ARG A 98 -7.61 -6.21 -5.54
CA ARG A 98 -8.94 -5.98 -4.96
C ARG A 98 -9.28 -7.11 -3.99
N SER A 99 -10.14 -6.80 -3.04
CA SER A 99 -10.68 -7.77 -2.06
C SER A 99 -9.66 -8.25 -1.02
N PHE A 100 -8.64 -7.44 -0.78
CA PHE A 100 -7.71 -7.68 0.32
C PHE A 100 -7.88 -6.60 1.37
N ALA A 101 -7.81 -6.99 2.64
CA ALA A 101 -7.67 -6.02 3.72
C ALA A 101 -6.23 -5.54 3.76
N HIS A 102 -6.02 -4.30 4.12
CA HIS A 102 -4.69 -3.69 4.12
C HIS A 102 -4.44 -2.94 5.42
N GLY A 103 -3.24 -3.07 5.92
CA GLY A 103 -2.81 -2.30 7.08
C GLY A 103 -1.29 -2.25 7.14
N TYR A 104 -0.79 -1.41 8.02
CA TYR A 104 0.66 -1.33 8.22
C TYR A 104 0.99 -0.82 9.60
N LEU A 105 2.19 -1.20 10.05
CA LEU A 105 2.78 -0.74 11.30
C LEU A 105 4.02 0.09 10.94
N THR A 106 4.08 1.32 11.44
CA THR A 106 5.27 2.13 11.20
C THR A 106 6.43 1.64 12.05
N LEU A 107 7.61 1.64 11.48
CA LEU A 107 8.83 1.17 12.15
C LEU A 107 9.76 2.31 12.54
N GLU A 108 9.41 3.53 12.16
CA GLU A 108 10.17 4.74 12.46
C GLU A 108 9.21 5.89 12.73
N ASP A 109 9.73 6.94 13.37
CA ASP A 109 9.00 8.20 13.48
C ASP A 109 8.91 8.85 12.10
N ASP A 110 7.94 9.72 11.93
CA ASP A 110 7.77 10.54 10.72
C ASP A 110 7.73 9.71 9.43
N THR A 111 6.90 8.70 9.42
CA THR A 111 6.76 7.81 8.27
C THR A 111 5.66 8.31 7.34
N LEU A 112 5.99 8.39 6.06
CA LEU A 112 5.06 8.85 5.01
C LEU A 112 4.82 7.74 4.01
N MET A 113 3.56 7.42 3.81
CA MET A 113 3.09 6.41 2.88
C MET A 113 2.37 7.03 1.72
N GLN A 114 2.44 6.38 0.56
CA GLN A 114 1.64 6.75 -0.59
C GLN A 114 1.04 5.49 -1.20
N PHE A 115 -0.26 5.55 -1.49
CA PHE A 115 -0.93 4.39 -2.08
C PHE A 115 -1.93 4.84 -3.13
N PRO A 116 -1.49 4.90 -4.39
CA PRO A 116 -2.39 5.13 -5.52
C PRO A 116 -3.40 4.00 -5.64
N HIS A 117 -4.60 4.36 -6.05
CA HIS A 117 -5.71 3.43 -6.29
C HIS A 117 -6.08 3.48 -7.76
N ASN A 118 -6.58 2.37 -8.28
CA ASN A 118 -7.01 2.32 -9.67
C ASN A 118 -8.52 2.42 -9.86
N LEU A 119 -9.27 2.69 -8.80
CA LEU A 119 -10.69 2.99 -8.89
C LEU A 119 -10.98 4.21 -8.04
N ILE A 120 -11.93 5.03 -8.49
CA ILE A 120 -12.37 6.15 -7.68
C ILE A 120 -13.03 5.60 -6.43
N SER A 121 -12.50 6.02 -5.30
CA SER A 121 -12.96 5.56 -4.02
C SER A 121 -14.31 6.12 -3.66
N VAL A 122 -14.93 5.49 -2.70
CA VAL A 122 -16.14 5.94 -2.06
C VAL A 122 -15.91 7.10 -1.09
N ILE A 123 -14.75 7.67 -1.07
CA ILE A 123 -14.44 8.81 -0.19
C ILE A 123 -15.53 9.85 -0.23
N ARG A 124 -16.05 10.12 -1.43
CA ARG A 124 -17.13 11.11 -1.60
C ARG A 124 -18.43 10.72 -0.93
N LYS A 125 -18.58 9.46 -0.56
CA LYS A 125 -19.81 8.93 0.04
C LYS A 125 -19.64 8.63 1.51
N GLY A 126 -18.62 9.17 2.13
CA GLY A 126 -18.32 8.84 3.50
C GLY A 126 -17.64 7.52 3.68
N ALA A 127 -17.33 6.86 2.62
CA ALA A 127 -16.41 5.73 2.54
C ALA A 127 -16.53 4.72 3.67
N ALA A 128 -17.66 4.05 3.77
CA ALA A 128 -17.80 2.95 4.72
C ALA A 128 -16.61 2.00 4.57
N GLY A 129 -15.99 1.63 5.68
CA GLY A 129 -14.83 0.76 5.66
C GLY A 129 -13.51 1.45 5.34
N PHE A 130 -13.52 2.76 5.15
CA PHE A 130 -12.31 3.53 4.89
C PHE A 130 -11.93 4.31 6.14
N HIS A 131 -11.09 3.71 6.97
CA HIS A 131 -10.62 4.32 8.21
C HIS A 131 -9.13 4.55 8.17
N LEU A 132 -8.70 5.58 8.85
CA LEU A 132 -7.28 5.92 8.97
C LEU A 132 -6.80 5.80 10.40
#